data_75e37644ac61b936dfaac6ab0849333b
#
_entry.id   75e37644ac61b936dfaac6ab0849333b
#
_cell.length_a   1.000
_cell.length_b   1.000
_cell.length_c   1.000
_cell.angle_alpha   90.00
_cell.angle_beta   90.00
_cell.angle_gamma   90.00
#
_symmetry.space_group_name_H-M   'P 1'
#
loop_
_entity.id
_entity.type
_entity.pdbx_description
1 polymer ?
#
loop_
_entity_poly.entity_id
_entity_poly.type
_entity_poly.pdbx_seq_one_letter_code
_entity_poly.pdbx_strand_id
1 'polypeptide(L)'
;MPDPPDAPTAPAAPTAPTALPRALVRRHHWVVRLTHWVTVLTLAGLITSGLQIYEAYARFGNRGGPFFPSPFDDARFPAWSRLGGWLAGALNWHFALMWPLVTAGLLYLGYLVRSGEWRALLFRPRDVRGAIAMTQYYLRLRKDHPPQGKHNPLQKLAYTSIYFLGALAVLTGFAIYKPVQLGWLTALFGGFQAARYWHFWVVWIFVGFTITHVILVFTVDPASLRAMITGWYRGRFPSRD
;
A
#
# COMPACT_ATOMS: atom_id res chain seq x y z
N MET A 1 -67.95 38.20 32.76
CA MET A 1 -67.61 36.99 31.98
C MET A 1 -66.09 36.88 32.01
N PRO A 2 -65.46 36.02 32.78
CA PRO A 2 -64.06 35.91 32.87
C PRO A 2 -63.47 35.24 31.63
N ASP A 3 -62.31 35.71 31.14
CA ASP A 3 -61.59 35.16 29.98
C ASP A 3 -61.13 33.72 30.22
N PRO A 4 -61.13 32.87 29.18
CA PRO A 4 -60.71 31.49 29.32
C PRO A 4 -59.17 31.41 29.59
N PRO A 5 -58.74 30.41 30.39
CA PRO A 5 -57.30 30.25 30.70
C PRO A 5 -56.51 29.90 29.43
N ASP A 6 -55.30 30.51 29.33
CA ASP A 6 -54.34 30.27 28.27
C ASP A 6 -54.01 28.80 28.08
N ALA A 7 -54.12 28.33 26.85
CA ALA A 7 -53.74 26.94 26.49
C ALA A 7 -52.23 26.72 26.71
N PRO A 8 -51.80 25.59 27.22
CA PRO A 8 -50.36 25.31 27.43
C PRO A 8 -49.62 25.33 26.09
N THR A 9 -48.60 26.16 26.01
CA THR A 9 -47.66 26.23 24.87
C THR A 9 -46.97 24.88 24.70
N ALA A 10 -47.14 24.27 23.53
CA ALA A 10 -46.46 23.01 23.17
C ALA A 10 -44.91 23.13 23.32
N PRO A 11 -44.25 22.10 23.87
CA PRO A 11 -42.80 22.12 24.02
C PRO A 11 -42.13 22.30 22.65
N ALA A 12 -41.17 23.22 22.57
CA ALA A 12 -40.40 23.47 21.37
C ALA A 12 -39.76 22.18 20.83
N ALA A 13 -39.93 21.89 19.56
CA ALA A 13 -39.34 20.74 18.93
C ALA A 13 -37.83 20.72 19.16
N PRO A 14 -37.22 19.56 19.42
CA PRO A 14 -35.78 19.47 19.64
C PRO A 14 -35.04 20.02 18.42
N THR A 15 -34.21 21.03 18.66
CA THR A 15 -33.33 21.62 17.63
C THR A 15 -32.46 20.52 17.03
N ALA A 16 -32.51 20.36 15.71
CA ALA A 16 -31.67 19.39 15.00
C ALA A 16 -30.21 19.56 15.44
N PRO A 17 -29.47 18.45 15.67
CA PRO A 17 -28.10 18.54 16.16
C PRO A 17 -27.26 19.38 15.18
N THR A 18 -26.71 20.46 15.70
CA THR A 18 -25.83 21.38 14.96
C THR A 18 -24.66 20.55 14.40
N ALA A 19 -24.56 20.47 13.07
CA ALA A 19 -23.49 19.71 12.44
C ALA A 19 -22.13 20.22 12.94
N LEU A 20 -21.38 19.36 13.60
CA LEU A 20 -20.07 19.67 14.15
C LEU A 20 -19.18 20.31 13.06
N PRO A 21 -18.47 21.41 13.37
CA PRO A 21 -17.61 22.07 12.42
C PRO A 21 -16.53 21.11 11.94
N ARG A 22 -16.30 21.06 10.63
CA ARG A 22 -15.24 20.24 10.03
C ARG A 22 -13.88 20.84 10.43
N ALA A 23 -13.24 20.24 11.43
CA ALA A 23 -11.90 20.64 11.83
C ALA A 23 -10.84 20.23 10.81
N LEU A 24 -9.87 21.12 10.59
CA LEU A 24 -8.69 20.81 9.78
C LEU A 24 -7.63 20.22 10.70
N VAL A 25 -7.32 18.93 10.53
CA VAL A 25 -6.37 18.22 11.38
C VAL A 25 -5.17 17.76 10.56
N ARG A 26 -3.97 17.97 11.12
CA ARG A 26 -2.74 17.43 10.50
C ARG A 26 -2.73 15.91 10.61
N ARG A 27 -2.84 15.20 9.47
CA ARG A 27 -2.96 13.73 9.42
C ARG A 27 -1.64 13.04 9.14
N HIS A 28 -0.82 13.60 8.24
CA HIS A 28 0.41 12.96 7.81
C HIS A 28 1.62 13.85 8.06
N HIS A 29 2.65 13.26 8.67
CA HIS A 29 3.95 13.89 8.82
C HIS A 29 4.61 14.09 7.45
N TRP A 30 5.45 15.11 7.29
CA TRP A 30 6.09 15.40 6.01
C TRP A 30 6.97 14.23 5.49
N VAL A 31 7.65 13.49 6.40
CA VAL A 31 8.44 12.30 6.05
C VAL A 31 7.56 11.25 5.37
N VAL A 32 6.37 10.94 5.93
CA VAL A 32 5.43 9.97 5.36
C VAL A 32 5.01 10.38 3.95
N ARG A 33 4.73 11.65 3.76
CA ARG A 33 4.32 12.20 2.45
C ARG A 33 5.44 12.13 1.42
N LEU A 34 6.64 12.60 1.81
CA LEU A 34 7.81 12.57 0.94
C LEU A 34 8.15 11.14 0.51
N THR A 35 8.31 10.24 1.48
CA THR A 35 8.67 8.84 1.19
C THR A 35 7.60 8.14 0.37
N HIS A 36 6.31 8.43 0.60
CA HIS A 36 5.22 7.89 -0.20
C HIS A 36 5.33 8.30 -1.67
N TRP A 37 5.48 9.60 -1.96
CA TRP A 37 5.54 10.07 -3.36
C TRP A 37 6.82 9.65 -4.06
N VAL A 38 7.96 9.60 -3.36
CA VAL A 38 9.19 9.01 -3.90
C VAL A 38 8.96 7.54 -4.24
N THR A 39 8.32 6.78 -3.34
CA THR A 39 8.00 5.36 -3.59
C THR A 39 7.06 5.20 -4.79
N VAL A 40 6.02 6.03 -4.94
CA VAL A 40 5.10 5.96 -6.09
C VAL A 40 5.86 6.12 -7.41
N LEU A 41 6.70 7.14 -7.52
CA LEU A 41 7.45 7.42 -8.75
C LEU A 41 8.50 6.34 -9.04
N THR A 42 9.26 5.94 -8.03
CA THR A 42 10.32 4.93 -8.20
C THR A 42 9.73 3.55 -8.48
N LEU A 43 8.63 3.17 -7.83
CA LEU A 43 7.97 1.90 -8.05
C LEU A 43 7.39 1.80 -9.47
N ALA A 44 6.77 2.88 -9.98
CA ALA A 44 6.30 2.92 -11.36
C ALA A 44 7.45 2.71 -12.37
N GLY A 45 8.58 3.39 -12.17
CA GLY A 45 9.77 3.22 -13.00
C GLY A 45 10.41 1.83 -12.87
N LEU A 46 10.43 1.25 -11.66
CA LEU A 46 10.95 -0.10 -11.42
C LEU A 46 10.07 -1.18 -12.04
N ILE A 47 8.75 -1.05 -11.97
CA ILE A 47 7.82 -1.97 -12.62
C ILE A 47 8.02 -1.92 -14.14
N THR A 48 8.02 -0.73 -14.74
CA THR A 48 8.12 -0.56 -16.19
C THR A 48 9.48 -0.97 -16.74
N SER A 49 10.58 -0.68 -16.04
CA SER A 49 11.90 -1.21 -16.39
C SER A 49 12.01 -2.71 -16.19
N GLY A 50 11.39 -3.24 -15.12
CA GLY A 50 11.31 -4.67 -14.85
C GLY A 50 10.58 -5.46 -15.94
N LEU A 51 9.49 -4.92 -16.50
CA LEU A 51 8.78 -5.52 -17.64
C LEU A 51 9.67 -5.59 -18.89
N GLN A 52 10.45 -4.55 -19.16
CA GLN A 52 11.41 -4.56 -20.27
C GLN A 52 12.55 -5.57 -20.05
N ILE A 53 13.04 -5.74 -18.81
CA ILE A 53 14.05 -6.75 -18.48
C ILE A 53 13.46 -8.14 -18.64
N TYR A 54 12.23 -8.36 -18.16
CA TYR A 54 11.54 -9.64 -18.29
C TYR A 54 11.35 -10.08 -19.74
N GLU A 55 10.93 -9.17 -20.64
CA GLU A 55 10.80 -9.49 -22.08
C GLU A 55 12.11 -9.94 -22.74
N ALA A 56 13.25 -9.46 -22.27
CA ALA A 56 14.54 -9.89 -22.83
C ALA A 56 14.87 -11.35 -22.53
N TYR A 57 14.37 -11.88 -21.40
CA TYR A 57 14.48 -13.28 -21.02
C TYR A 57 13.34 -13.70 -20.11
N ALA A 58 12.22 -14.08 -20.70
CA ALA A 58 10.96 -14.42 -20.02
C ALA A 58 10.94 -15.80 -19.35
N ARG A 59 12.05 -16.52 -19.29
CA ARG A 59 12.14 -17.88 -18.75
C ARG A 59 12.85 -17.91 -17.40
N PHE A 60 12.38 -18.78 -16.51
CA PHE A 60 12.96 -19.02 -15.19
C PHE A 60 13.62 -20.40 -15.17
N GLY A 61 14.88 -20.47 -15.53
CA GLY A 61 15.62 -21.72 -15.58
C GLY A 61 16.99 -21.57 -16.24
N ASN A 62 17.71 -22.67 -16.36
CA ASN A 62 18.99 -22.75 -17.04
C ASN A 62 18.80 -23.12 -18.52
N ARG A 63 19.89 -23.15 -19.29
CA ARG A 63 19.87 -23.52 -20.71
C ARG A 63 19.27 -24.88 -21.01
N GLY A 64 19.18 -25.78 -20.01
CA GLY A 64 18.60 -27.12 -20.12
C GLY A 64 17.08 -27.21 -19.95
N GLY A 65 16.42 -26.09 -19.66
CA GLY A 65 14.96 -26.02 -19.51
C GLY A 65 14.51 -25.11 -18.36
N PRO A 66 13.22 -24.75 -18.31
CA PRO A 66 12.67 -23.93 -17.23
C PRO A 66 12.53 -24.76 -15.95
N PHE A 67 12.98 -24.22 -14.81
CA PHE A 67 12.70 -24.78 -13.49
C PHE A 67 11.32 -24.39 -12.96
N PHE A 68 10.85 -23.20 -13.37
CA PHE A 68 9.59 -22.66 -12.94
C PHE A 68 8.76 -22.24 -14.16
N PRO A 69 7.41 -22.38 -14.10
CA PRO A 69 6.55 -21.97 -15.18
C PRO A 69 6.65 -20.46 -15.42
N SER A 70 6.68 -20.05 -16.68
CA SER A 70 6.61 -18.65 -17.09
C SER A 70 5.18 -18.32 -17.50
N PRO A 71 4.45 -17.48 -16.77
CA PRO A 71 3.05 -17.20 -17.10
C PRO A 71 2.87 -16.33 -18.35
N PHE A 72 3.96 -15.68 -18.82
CA PHE A 72 3.95 -14.74 -19.94
C PHE A 72 5.08 -15.06 -20.93
N ASP A 73 5.31 -16.34 -21.26
CA ASP A 73 6.49 -16.78 -22.01
C ASP A 73 6.64 -16.07 -23.36
N ASP A 74 5.56 -15.85 -24.09
CA ASP A 74 5.56 -15.16 -25.39
C ASP A 74 4.88 -13.77 -25.34
N ALA A 75 4.58 -13.25 -24.14
CA ALA A 75 3.87 -11.98 -24.01
C ALA A 75 4.77 -10.80 -24.39
N ARG A 76 4.22 -9.92 -25.22
CA ARG A 76 4.79 -8.60 -25.52
C ARG A 76 4.01 -7.53 -24.77
N PHE A 77 4.69 -6.84 -23.87
CA PHE A 77 4.07 -5.71 -23.17
C PHE A 77 4.01 -4.46 -24.06
N PRO A 78 2.96 -3.64 -23.97
CA PRO A 78 2.86 -2.40 -24.74
C PRO A 78 4.07 -1.49 -24.53
N ALA A 79 4.52 -0.78 -25.55
CA ALA A 79 5.70 0.09 -25.47
C ALA A 79 5.62 1.14 -24.35
N TRP A 80 4.43 1.68 -24.08
CA TRP A 80 4.21 2.66 -23.03
C TRP A 80 4.41 2.09 -21.60
N SER A 81 4.33 0.78 -21.43
CA SER A 81 4.54 0.09 -20.13
C SER A 81 5.98 -0.36 -19.91
N ARG A 82 6.89 -0.05 -20.83
CA ARG A 82 8.28 -0.51 -20.81
C ARG A 82 9.25 0.68 -20.78
N LEU A 83 10.04 0.77 -19.71
CA LEU A 83 11.05 1.83 -19.56
C LEU A 83 12.43 1.31 -19.97
N GLY A 84 13.16 2.12 -20.73
CA GLY A 84 14.56 1.89 -21.10
C GLY A 84 14.76 1.45 -22.56
N GLY A 85 13.70 1.11 -23.30
CA GLY A 85 13.69 0.80 -24.74
C GLY A 85 14.36 -0.53 -25.11
N TRP A 86 15.41 -0.96 -24.40
CA TRP A 86 16.19 -2.19 -24.59
C TRP A 86 16.77 -2.67 -23.26
N LEU A 87 17.34 -3.89 -23.23
CA LEU A 87 17.75 -4.54 -21.99
C LEU A 87 18.72 -3.71 -21.14
N ALA A 88 19.81 -3.20 -21.73
CA ALA A 88 20.80 -2.42 -20.96
C ALA A 88 20.24 -1.07 -20.49
N GLY A 89 19.40 -0.41 -21.28
CA GLY A 89 18.71 0.80 -20.87
C GLY A 89 17.75 0.54 -19.70
N ALA A 90 17.01 -0.57 -19.76
CA ALA A 90 16.12 -0.98 -18.69
C ALA A 90 16.87 -1.33 -17.39
N LEU A 91 18.00 -2.06 -17.50
CA LEU A 91 18.87 -2.36 -16.36
C LEU A 91 19.41 -1.09 -15.71
N ASN A 92 19.86 -0.12 -16.50
CA ASN A 92 20.37 1.16 -15.98
C ASN A 92 19.28 1.90 -15.19
N TRP A 93 18.06 2.01 -15.74
CA TRP A 93 16.93 2.63 -15.04
C TRP A 93 16.54 1.84 -13.77
N HIS A 94 16.47 0.52 -13.86
CA HIS A 94 16.11 -0.32 -12.73
C HIS A 94 17.09 -0.17 -11.56
N PHE A 95 18.38 -0.22 -11.85
CA PHE A 95 19.43 -0.06 -10.82
C PHE A 95 19.53 1.37 -10.29
N ALA A 96 19.28 2.38 -11.13
CA ALA A 96 19.24 3.77 -10.66
C ALA A 96 18.04 4.01 -9.71
N LEU A 97 16.85 3.49 -10.05
CA LEU A 97 15.62 3.71 -9.29
C LEU A 97 15.52 2.87 -8.01
N MET A 98 16.26 1.74 -7.92
CA MET A 98 16.23 0.95 -6.69
C MET A 98 16.80 1.72 -5.48
N TRP A 99 17.79 2.60 -5.67
CA TRP A 99 18.40 3.33 -4.56
C TRP A 99 17.47 4.34 -3.91
N PRO A 100 16.78 5.23 -4.63
CA PRO A 100 15.77 6.09 -4.02
C PRO A 100 14.62 5.31 -3.39
N LEU A 101 14.21 4.14 -3.95
CA LEU A 101 13.22 3.27 -3.29
C LEU A 101 13.73 2.75 -1.94
N VAL A 102 14.93 2.17 -1.90
CA VAL A 102 15.53 1.64 -0.67
C VAL A 102 15.72 2.76 0.36
N THR A 103 16.22 3.92 -0.08
CA THR A 103 16.42 5.08 0.81
C THR A 103 15.09 5.57 1.39
N ALA A 104 14.05 5.71 0.57
CA ALA A 104 12.71 6.09 1.04
C ALA A 104 12.15 5.07 2.02
N GLY A 105 12.32 3.77 1.76
CA GLY A 105 11.93 2.68 2.65
C GLY A 105 12.64 2.74 4.01
N LEU A 106 13.95 2.93 4.02
CA LEU A 106 14.74 3.03 5.25
C LEU A 106 14.39 4.29 6.06
N LEU A 107 14.21 5.45 5.40
CA LEU A 107 13.76 6.68 6.06
C LEU A 107 12.39 6.51 6.69
N TYR A 108 11.47 5.86 5.98
CA TYR A 108 10.13 5.59 6.50
C TYR A 108 10.14 4.62 7.67
N LEU A 109 10.90 3.52 7.59
CA LEU A 109 11.08 2.57 8.70
C LEU A 109 11.70 3.26 9.93
N GLY A 110 12.72 4.09 9.73
CA GLY A 110 13.34 4.88 10.80
C GLY A 110 12.31 5.82 11.46
N TYR A 111 11.47 6.48 10.66
CA TYR A 111 10.37 7.29 11.17
C TYR A 111 9.38 6.44 12.00
N LEU A 112 8.93 5.30 11.49
CA LEU A 112 7.99 4.42 12.18
C LEU A 112 8.52 3.93 13.53
N VAL A 113 9.80 3.53 13.57
CA VAL A 113 10.44 3.06 14.81
C VAL A 113 10.54 4.21 15.82
N ARG A 114 11.03 5.37 15.38
CA ARG A 114 11.24 6.54 16.25
C ARG A 114 9.92 7.14 16.77
N SER A 115 8.89 7.20 15.95
CA SER A 115 7.57 7.72 16.35
C SER A 115 6.72 6.71 17.13
N GLY A 116 7.07 5.42 17.09
CA GLY A 116 6.28 4.35 17.67
C GLY A 116 4.99 4.01 16.91
N GLU A 117 4.73 4.66 15.77
CA GLU A 117 3.52 4.45 14.96
C GLU A 117 3.39 3.01 14.43
N TRP A 118 4.51 2.29 14.26
CA TRP A 118 4.50 0.89 13.84
C TRP A 118 3.59 0.01 14.70
N ARG A 119 3.43 0.34 16.01
CA ARG A 119 2.58 -0.43 16.93
C ARG A 119 1.10 -0.38 16.55
N ALA A 120 0.66 0.72 15.95
CA ALA A 120 -0.72 0.91 15.49
C ALA A 120 -0.96 0.32 14.09
N LEU A 121 0.10 0.18 13.29
CA LEU A 121 0.02 -0.34 11.92
C LEU A 121 0.19 -1.86 11.84
N LEU A 122 0.88 -2.47 12.82
CA LEU A 122 1.20 -3.89 12.81
C LEU A 122 -0.07 -4.74 13.02
N PHE A 123 -0.29 -5.67 12.10
CA PHE A 123 -1.32 -6.71 12.23
C PHE A 123 -0.86 -7.77 13.23
N ARG A 124 -1.72 -8.09 14.18
CA ARG A 124 -1.43 -9.04 15.27
C ARG A 124 -2.41 -10.20 15.22
N PRO A 125 -2.09 -11.36 15.82
CA PRO A 125 -3.01 -12.51 15.85
C PRO A 125 -4.40 -12.16 16.40
N ARG A 126 -4.50 -11.24 17.36
CA ARG A 126 -5.78 -10.75 17.89
C ARG A 126 -6.63 -9.99 16.87
N ASP A 127 -6.02 -9.44 15.80
CA ASP A 127 -6.74 -8.69 14.76
C ASP A 127 -7.42 -9.62 13.74
N VAL A 128 -7.12 -10.93 13.74
CA VAL A 128 -7.63 -11.92 12.75
C VAL A 128 -9.16 -11.97 12.78
N ARG A 129 -9.78 -12.10 13.96
CA ARG A 129 -11.24 -12.14 14.08
C ARG A 129 -11.89 -10.88 13.54
N GLY A 130 -11.29 -9.73 13.82
CA GLY A 130 -11.74 -8.43 13.30
C GLY A 130 -11.58 -8.33 11.78
N ALA A 131 -10.49 -8.86 11.21
CA ALA A 131 -10.26 -8.88 9.76
C ALA A 131 -11.33 -9.75 9.05
N ILE A 132 -11.63 -10.96 9.60
CA ILE A 132 -12.70 -11.82 9.07
C ILE A 132 -14.04 -11.10 9.12
N ALA A 133 -14.39 -10.48 10.27
CA ALA A 133 -15.65 -9.76 10.43
C ALA A 133 -15.77 -8.57 9.45
N MET A 134 -14.66 -7.82 9.21
CA MET A 134 -14.63 -6.74 8.21
C MET A 134 -14.76 -7.26 6.78
N THR A 135 -14.14 -8.39 6.46
CA THR A 135 -14.29 -9.05 5.15
C THR A 135 -15.75 -9.44 4.93
N GLN A 136 -16.38 -10.09 5.90
CA GLN A 136 -17.80 -10.46 5.84
C GLN A 136 -18.70 -9.23 5.64
N TYR A 137 -18.40 -8.13 6.32
CA TYR A 137 -19.13 -6.87 6.15
C TYR A 137 -19.00 -6.31 4.74
N TYR A 138 -17.80 -6.23 4.18
CA TYR A 138 -17.57 -5.75 2.81
C TYR A 138 -18.18 -6.67 1.73
N LEU A 139 -18.23 -7.97 1.99
CA LEU A 139 -18.92 -8.94 1.13
C LEU A 139 -20.46 -8.97 1.35
N ARG A 140 -20.99 -8.06 2.20
CA ARG A 140 -22.42 -7.99 2.56
C ARG A 140 -22.97 -9.26 3.22
N LEU A 141 -22.11 -10.11 3.75
CA LEU A 141 -22.48 -11.30 4.53
C LEU A 141 -22.82 -10.95 5.98
N ARG A 142 -22.44 -9.77 6.45
CA ARG A 142 -22.74 -9.23 7.78
C ARG A 142 -23.37 -7.83 7.63
N LYS A 143 -24.44 -7.58 8.40
CA LYS A 143 -25.16 -6.28 8.37
C LYS A 143 -24.48 -5.24 9.28
N ASP A 144 -23.99 -5.66 10.44
CA ASP A 144 -23.42 -4.75 11.43
C ASP A 144 -21.96 -4.43 11.11
N HIS A 145 -21.64 -3.13 11.16
CA HIS A 145 -20.24 -2.68 11.00
C HIS A 145 -19.43 -3.08 12.23
N PRO A 146 -18.33 -3.84 12.06
CA PRO A 146 -17.49 -4.24 13.20
C PRO A 146 -16.85 -3.02 13.88
N PRO A 147 -16.62 -3.06 15.20
CA PRO A 147 -15.95 -2.00 15.92
C PRO A 147 -14.52 -1.83 15.41
N GLN A 148 -14.09 -0.59 15.21
CA GLN A 148 -12.75 -0.25 14.72
C GLN A 148 -12.06 0.73 15.65
N GLY A 149 -10.72 0.60 15.73
CA GLY A 149 -9.86 1.59 16.34
C GLY A 149 -9.35 2.61 15.30
N LYS A 150 -8.17 3.21 15.54
CA LYS A 150 -7.51 4.15 14.61
C LYS A 150 -7.36 3.59 13.19
N HIS A 151 -7.12 2.28 13.07
CA HIS A 151 -7.06 1.53 11.81
C HIS A 151 -7.91 0.27 11.95
N ASN A 152 -8.68 -0.05 10.90
CA ASN A 152 -9.42 -1.30 10.90
C ASN A 152 -8.48 -2.49 10.68
N PRO A 153 -8.86 -3.72 11.09
CA PRO A 153 -8.01 -4.90 10.98
C PRO A 153 -7.53 -5.23 9.56
N LEU A 154 -8.35 -4.97 8.53
CA LEU A 154 -7.93 -5.17 7.13
C LEU A 154 -6.90 -4.13 6.68
N GLN A 155 -7.01 -2.88 7.13
CA GLN A 155 -5.99 -1.87 6.88
C GLN A 155 -4.66 -2.25 7.53
N LYS A 156 -4.66 -2.76 8.78
CA LYS A 156 -3.44 -3.26 9.43
C LYS A 156 -2.83 -4.43 8.66
N LEU A 157 -3.66 -5.37 8.18
CA LEU A 157 -3.19 -6.48 7.35
C LEU A 157 -2.52 -5.95 6.08
N ALA A 158 -3.16 -5.01 5.37
CA ALA A 158 -2.62 -4.41 4.16
C ALA A 158 -1.29 -3.69 4.43
N TYR A 159 -1.18 -2.90 5.50
CA TYR A 159 0.07 -2.21 5.87
C TYR A 159 1.18 -3.20 6.21
N THR A 160 0.89 -4.21 7.03
CA THR A 160 1.89 -5.22 7.39
C THR A 160 2.34 -6.01 6.16
N SER A 161 1.41 -6.41 5.29
CA SER A 161 1.72 -7.14 4.07
C SER A 161 2.58 -6.33 3.10
N ILE A 162 2.31 -5.03 2.92
CA ILE A 162 3.07 -4.21 1.99
C ILE A 162 4.52 -3.98 2.47
N TYR A 163 4.76 -3.88 3.79
CA TYR A 163 6.13 -3.80 4.32
C TYR A 163 6.88 -5.10 4.12
N PHE A 164 6.23 -6.23 4.37
CA PHE A 164 6.82 -7.55 4.12
C PHE A 164 7.15 -7.74 2.64
N LEU A 165 6.22 -7.42 1.74
CA LEU A 165 6.44 -7.47 0.29
C LEU A 165 7.54 -6.52 -0.15
N GLY A 166 7.62 -5.33 0.42
CA GLY A 166 8.70 -4.37 0.15
C GLY A 166 10.07 -4.91 0.54
N ALA A 167 10.18 -5.50 1.73
CA ALA A 167 11.40 -6.16 2.16
C ALA A 167 11.77 -7.33 1.24
N LEU A 168 10.80 -8.16 0.86
CA LEU A 168 11.01 -9.29 -0.05
C LEU A 168 11.46 -8.82 -1.44
N ALA A 169 10.85 -7.76 -1.98
CA ALA A 169 11.26 -7.17 -3.26
C ALA A 169 12.71 -6.67 -3.22
N VAL A 170 13.09 -5.98 -2.15
CA VAL A 170 14.46 -5.46 -1.97
C VAL A 170 15.46 -6.61 -1.82
N LEU A 171 15.19 -7.58 -0.96
CA LEU A 171 16.09 -8.71 -0.71
C LEU A 171 16.27 -9.59 -1.95
N THR A 172 15.19 -9.94 -2.65
CA THR A 172 15.28 -10.70 -3.90
C THR A 172 15.96 -9.89 -5.00
N GLY A 173 15.70 -8.56 -5.06
CA GLY A 173 16.36 -7.65 -5.98
C GLY A 173 17.88 -7.62 -5.76
N PHE A 174 18.36 -7.51 -4.53
CA PHE A 174 19.80 -7.58 -4.20
C PHE A 174 20.41 -8.95 -4.48
N ALA A 175 19.68 -10.05 -4.22
CA ALA A 175 20.11 -11.39 -4.56
C ALA A 175 20.35 -11.57 -6.08
N ILE A 176 19.55 -10.89 -6.92
CA ILE A 176 19.71 -10.91 -8.38
C ILE A 176 20.80 -9.91 -8.83
N TYR A 177 20.88 -8.75 -8.19
CA TYR A 177 21.80 -7.68 -8.56
C TYR A 177 23.27 -8.03 -8.31
N LYS A 178 23.54 -8.70 -7.20
CA LYS A 178 24.91 -9.08 -6.77
C LYS A 178 24.97 -10.55 -6.34
N PRO A 179 24.69 -11.51 -7.25
CA PRO A 179 24.52 -12.92 -6.87
C PRO A 179 25.78 -13.58 -6.34
N VAL A 180 26.96 -13.10 -6.74
CA VAL A 180 28.25 -13.62 -6.25
C VAL A 180 28.61 -13.01 -4.89
N GLN A 181 28.57 -11.68 -4.77
CA GLN A 181 28.89 -10.96 -3.55
C GLN A 181 27.90 -11.26 -2.41
N LEU A 182 26.64 -11.47 -2.77
CA LEU A 182 25.54 -11.83 -1.85
C LEU A 182 25.11 -13.29 -2.05
N GLY A 183 26.08 -14.18 -2.26
CA GLY A 183 25.81 -15.60 -2.53
C GLY A 183 24.96 -16.28 -1.46
N TRP A 184 25.16 -15.91 -0.19
CA TRP A 184 24.33 -16.38 0.93
C TRP A 184 22.85 -15.97 0.78
N LEU A 185 22.60 -14.73 0.34
CA LEU A 185 21.24 -14.22 0.13
C LEU A 185 20.60 -14.90 -1.08
N THR A 186 21.36 -15.08 -2.17
CA THR A 186 20.91 -15.81 -3.35
C THR A 186 20.56 -17.25 -3.03
N ALA A 187 21.37 -17.92 -2.19
CA ALA A 187 21.11 -19.28 -1.73
C ALA A 187 19.87 -19.37 -0.85
N LEU A 188 19.61 -18.36 0.01
CA LEU A 188 18.40 -18.28 0.85
C LEU A 188 17.11 -18.34 0.02
N PHE A 189 17.11 -17.75 -1.18
CA PHE A 189 15.96 -17.78 -2.11
C PHE A 189 15.95 -18.98 -3.06
N GLY A 190 16.85 -19.95 -2.89
CA GLY A 190 16.94 -21.15 -3.73
C GLY A 190 17.74 -20.97 -5.03
N GLY A 191 18.68 -19.99 -5.04
CA GLY A 191 19.54 -19.67 -6.18
C GLY A 191 19.03 -18.53 -7.05
N PHE A 192 19.83 -18.16 -8.04
CA PHE A 192 19.57 -16.99 -8.88
C PHE A 192 18.23 -17.02 -9.62
N GLN A 193 17.87 -18.17 -10.21
CA GLN A 193 16.62 -18.29 -10.97
C GLN A 193 15.39 -18.28 -10.06
N ALA A 194 15.49 -18.88 -8.88
CA ALA A 194 14.42 -18.83 -7.89
C ALA A 194 14.24 -17.40 -7.34
N ALA A 195 15.34 -16.69 -7.05
CA ALA A 195 15.28 -15.28 -6.65
C ALA A 195 14.59 -14.40 -7.71
N ARG A 196 14.89 -14.61 -9.01
CA ARG A 196 14.19 -13.94 -10.12
C ARG A 196 12.70 -14.26 -10.13
N TYR A 197 12.33 -15.51 -9.93
CA TYR A 197 10.94 -15.96 -9.89
C TYR A 197 10.16 -15.31 -8.73
N TRP A 198 10.72 -15.30 -7.54
CA TRP A 198 10.14 -14.62 -6.38
C TRP A 198 10.00 -13.13 -6.62
N HIS A 199 11.06 -12.47 -7.13
CA HIS A 199 11.05 -11.04 -7.44
C HIS A 199 9.93 -10.68 -8.44
N PHE A 200 9.77 -11.47 -9.49
CA PHE A 200 8.72 -11.32 -10.49
C PHE A 200 7.31 -11.37 -9.86
N TRP A 201 7.03 -12.39 -9.04
CA TRP A 201 5.70 -12.52 -8.44
C TRP A 201 5.41 -11.44 -7.40
N VAL A 202 6.41 -11.02 -6.63
CA VAL A 202 6.28 -9.89 -5.70
C VAL A 202 5.87 -8.61 -6.44
N VAL A 203 6.43 -8.36 -7.63
CA VAL A 203 6.05 -7.20 -8.46
C VAL A 203 4.58 -7.25 -8.86
N TRP A 204 4.08 -8.42 -9.29
CA TRP A 204 2.66 -8.56 -9.65
C TRP A 204 1.71 -8.38 -8.45
N ILE A 205 2.11 -8.83 -7.27
CA ILE A 205 1.36 -8.56 -6.04
C ILE A 205 1.35 -7.04 -5.75
N PHE A 206 2.48 -6.34 -5.94
CA PHE A 206 2.52 -4.88 -5.82
C PHE A 206 1.61 -4.18 -6.83
N VAL A 207 1.59 -4.63 -8.07
CA VAL A 207 0.67 -4.09 -9.10
C VAL A 207 -0.78 -4.25 -8.66
N GLY A 208 -1.19 -5.45 -8.24
CA GLY A 208 -2.53 -5.72 -7.74
C GLY A 208 -2.88 -4.85 -6.52
N PHE A 209 -1.96 -4.75 -5.56
CA PHE A 209 -2.11 -3.88 -4.40
C PHE A 209 -2.28 -2.41 -4.81
N THR A 210 -1.44 -1.91 -5.73
CA THR A 210 -1.47 -0.52 -6.18
C THR A 210 -2.79 -0.20 -6.87
N ILE A 211 -3.28 -1.07 -7.75
CA ILE A 211 -4.58 -0.90 -8.41
C ILE A 211 -5.70 -0.82 -7.36
N THR A 212 -5.74 -1.77 -6.43
CA THR A 212 -6.74 -1.80 -5.36
C THR A 212 -6.63 -0.54 -4.48
N HIS A 213 -5.43 -0.14 -4.09
CA HIS A 213 -5.19 1.06 -3.30
C HIS A 213 -5.69 2.33 -4.01
N VAL A 214 -5.37 2.50 -5.27
CA VAL A 214 -5.81 3.66 -6.06
C VAL A 214 -7.33 3.69 -6.17
N ILE A 215 -7.97 2.56 -6.49
CA ILE A 215 -9.44 2.47 -6.54
C ILE A 215 -10.05 2.89 -5.20
N LEU A 216 -9.57 2.34 -4.08
CA LEU A 216 -10.09 2.66 -2.75
C LEU A 216 -9.89 4.13 -2.37
N VAL A 217 -8.74 4.72 -2.72
CA VAL A 217 -8.47 6.14 -2.47
C VAL A 217 -9.50 7.03 -3.19
N PHE A 218 -9.80 6.73 -4.45
CA PHE A 218 -10.74 7.57 -5.23
C PHE A 218 -12.21 7.30 -4.90
N THR A 219 -12.58 6.07 -4.52
CA THR A 219 -13.98 5.69 -4.30
C THR A 219 -14.42 5.79 -2.85
N VAL A 220 -13.53 5.53 -1.88
CA VAL A 220 -13.88 5.42 -0.46
C VAL A 220 -13.46 6.65 0.35
N ASP A 221 -12.22 7.13 0.17
CA ASP A 221 -11.70 8.28 0.95
C ASP A 221 -10.85 9.25 0.10
N PRO A 222 -11.46 10.02 -0.82
CA PRO A 222 -10.74 11.02 -1.63
C PRO A 222 -10.07 12.11 -0.79
N ALA A 223 -10.55 12.36 0.44
CA ALA A 223 -9.95 13.32 1.34
C ALA A 223 -8.57 12.89 1.82
N SER A 224 -8.30 11.58 1.86
CA SER A 224 -6.97 11.02 2.15
C SER A 224 -5.94 11.37 1.09
N LEU A 225 -6.30 11.40 -0.19
CA LEU A 225 -5.40 11.85 -1.26
C LEU A 225 -4.96 13.30 -1.02
N ARG A 226 -5.93 14.19 -0.74
CA ARG A 226 -5.62 15.58 -0.41
C ARG A 226 -4.71 15.68 0.82
N ALA A 227 -4.97 14.87 1.86
CA ALA A 227 -4.14 14.84 3.06
C ALA A 227 -2.73 14.32 2.77
N MET A 228 -2.55 13.38 1.84
CA MET A 228 -1.25 12.88 1.42
C MET A 228 -0.45 13.93 0.63
N ILE A 229 -1.12 14.85 -0.07
CA ILE A 229 -0.48 15.97 -0.78
C ILE A 229 -0.20 17.14 0.17
N THR A 230 -1.19 17.58 0.96
CA THR A 230 -1.10 18.81 1.76
C THR A 230 -0.65 18.59 3.20
N GLY A 231 -0.82 17.40 3.75
CA GLY A 231 -0.64 17.06 5.16
C GLY A 231 -1.91 17.25 6.02
N TRP A 232 -2.94 17.90 5.48
CA TRP A 232 -4.13 18.28 6.22
C TRP A 232 -5.36 17.50 5.77
N TYR A 233 -6.11 16.99 6.76
CA TYR A 233 -7.36 16.27 6.55
C TYR A 233 -8.55 17.08 7.08
N ARG A 234 -9.58 17.22 6.27
CA ARG A 234 -10.83 17.86 6.67
C ARG A 234 -11.87 16.75 6.93
N GLY A 235 -12.12 16.42 8.18
CA GLY A 235 -13.03 15.35 8.58
C GLY A 235 -13.94 15.77 9.75
N ARG A 236 -15.03 15.01 9.94
CA ARG A 236 -15.81 15.04 11.17
C ARG A 236 -15.10 14.12 12.17
N PHE A 237 -14.60 14.68 13.25
CA PHE A 237 -14.07 13.88 14.35
C PHE A 237 -15.07 13.97 15.51
N PRO A 238 -15.42 12.84 16.14
CA PRO A 238 -16.07 12.90 17.44
C PRO A 238 -15.12 13.66 18.39
N SER A 239 -15.71 14.54 19.19
CA SER A 239 -15.00 15.22 20.30
C SER A 239 -14.28 14.15 21.13
N ARG A 240 -13.01 14.41 21.44
CA ARG A 240 -12.30 13.65 22.48
C ARG A 240 -12.81 14.20 23.79
N ASP A 241 -13.83 13.55 24.34
CA ASP A 241 -14.18 13.65 25.75
C ASP A 241 -13.37 12.61 26.53
#